data_09b59afdd6ba9a222649cb4fa43b0731
#
_entry.id   09b59afdd6ba9a222649cb4fa43b0731
#
_cell.length_a   1.000
_cell.length_b   1.000
_cell.length_c   1.000
_cell.angle_alpha   90.00
_cell.angle_beta   90.00
_cell.angle_gamma   90.00
#
_symmetry.space_group_name_H-M   'P 1'
#
loop_
_entity.id
_entity.type
_entity.pdbx_description
1 polymer ?
#
loop_
_entity_poly.entity_id
_entity_poly.type
_entity_poly.pdbx_seq_one_letter_code
_entity_poly.pdbx_strand_id
1 'polypeptide(L)'
;MDVQADEMEYEADQKLMTARGHVVVTRGTDILKADYITVRTDTQDAHAVGNVVFDREGKVWTGDEMSYNFKTRTGDFGQFDATILPFYITAKDSKRPTANEFILHNATITTCEGDRPDVYIRAREARVINQKTIIARGVVFYVGGVPVFYVPKWKRNLGSDKADFDFVPGYGTRSGAFLLTAFNYHMDCG
;
A
#
# COMPACT_ATOMS: atom_id res chain seq x y z
N MET A 1 -16.31 16.72 6.17
CA MET A 1 -16.14 15.96 4.91
C MET A 1 -16.69 16.87 3.84
N ASP A 2 -15.89 17.17 2.86
CA ASP A 2 -16.25 17.99 1.69
C ASP A 2 -16.25 17.08 0.45
N VAL A 3 -17.25 17.26 -0.42
CA VAL A 3 -17.42 16.48 -1.65
C VAL A 3 -17.63 17.43 -2.79
N GLN A 4 -16.83 17.27 -3.85
CA GLN A 4 -16.92 18.02 -5.09
C GLN A 4 -17.07 17.02 -6.25
N ALA A 5 -17.96 17.29 -7.18
CA ALA A 5 -18.21 16.47 -8.36
C ALA A 5 -18.96 17.28 -9.42
N ASP A 6 -19.00 16.76 -10.65
CA ASP A 6 -19.79 17.37 -11.72
C ASP A 6 -21.29 17.22 -11.48
N GLU A 7 -21.70 16.05 -10.95
CA GLU A 7 -23.07 15.76 -10.57
C GLU A 7 -23.12 15.15 -9.17
N MET A 8 -24.05 15.62 -8.35
CA MET A 8 -24.30 15.09 -7.01
C MET A 8 -25.78 14.89 -6.74
N GLU A 9 -26.11 13.74 -6.16
CA GLU A 9 -27.47 13.39 -5.73
C GLU A 9 -27.42 12.96 -4.27
N TYR A 10 -28.38 13.43 -3.49
CA TYR A 10 -28.50 13.05 -2.08
C TYR A 10 -29.87 12.47 -1.78
N GLU A 11 -29.90 11.22 -1.39
CA GLU A 11 -31.08 10.50 -0.95
C GLU A 11 -31.20 10.58 0.59
N ALA A 12 -32.07 11.46 1.07
CA ALA A 12 -32.21 11.73 2.49
C ALA A 12 -32.67 10.50 3.29
N ASP A 13 -33.58 9.69 2.72
CA ASP A 13 -34.14 8.50 3.38
C ASP A 13 -33.07 7.43 3.62
N GLN A 14 -32.14 7.28 2.68
CA GLN A 14 -31.04 6.31 2.74
C GLN A 14 -29.75 6.92 3.32
N LYS A 15 -29.70 8.22 3.53
CA LYS A 15 -28.49 8.97 3.91
C LYS A 15 -27.32 8.70 2.97
N LEU A 16 -27.65 8.50 1.71
CA LEU A 16 -26.73 8.15 0.66
C LEU A 16 -26.46 9.37 -0.21
N MET A 17 -25.20 9.71 -0.37
CA MET A 17 -24.71 10.69 -1.35
C MET A 17 -24.07 9.94 -2.50
N THR A 18 -24.50 10.23 -3.70
CA THR A 18 -23.93 9.73 -4.95
C THR A 18 -23.30 10.88 -5.69
N ALA A 19 -22.06 10.73 -6.11
CA ALA A 19 -21.31 11.74 -6.84
C ALA A 19 -20.71 11.13 -8.11
N ARG A 20 -20.76 11.86 -9.21
CA ARG A 20 -20.29 11.41 -10.54
C ARG A 20 -19.50 12.51 -11.24
N GLY A 21 -18.48 12.10 -11.97
CA GLY A 21 -17.60 12.97 -12.76
C GLY A 21 -16.64 13.76 -11.87
N HIS A 22 -15.35 13.53 -12.05
CA HIS A 22 -14.23 14.19 -11.36
C HIS A 22 -14.44 14.33 -9.83
N VAL A 23 -14.93 13.25 -9.21
CA VAL A 23 -15.31 13.29 -7.80
C VAL A 23 -14.08 13.44 -6.92
N VAL A 24 -14.14 14.37 -5.99
CA VAL A 24 -13.12 14.59 -4.96
C VAL A 24 -13.79 14.64 -3.59
N VAL A 25 -13.42 13.71 -2.72
CA VAL A 25 -13.86 13.68 -1.32
C VAL A 25 -12.67 14.04 -0.43
N THR A 26 -12.82 15.09 0.36
CA THR A 26 -11.78 15.55 1.28
C THR A 26 -12.25 15.42 2.73
N ARG A 27 -11.40 14.83 3.57
CA ARG A 27 -11.61 14.78 5.02
C ARG A 27 -10.29 14.92 5.78
N GLY A 28 -10.04 16.08 6.34
CA GLY A 28 -8.74 16.39 6.95
C GLY A 28 -7.64 16.31 5.93
N THR A 29 -6.68 15.40 6.13
CA THR A 29 -5.57 15.12 5.22
C THR A 29 -5.86 14.01 4.21
N ASP A 30 -7.03 13.36 4.32
CA ASP A 30 -7.41 12.27 3.42
C ASP A 30 -8.13 12.86 2.19
N ILE A 31 -7.65 12.57 0.99
CA ILE A 31 -8.22 12.96 -0.29
C ILE A 31 -8.50 11.70 -1.10
N LEU A 32 -9.76 11.49 -1.47
CA LEU A 32 -10.20 10.40 -2.33
C LEU A 32 -10.74 10.98 -3.63
N LYS A 33 -10.19 10.55 -4.76
CA LYS A 33 -10.66 10.93 -6.10
C LYS A 33 -11.12 9.69 -6.83
N ALA A 34 -12.17 9.80 -7.64
CA ALA A 34 -12.63 8.74 -8.53
C ALA A 34 -13.61 9.30 -9.58
N ASP A 35 -14.00 8.47 -10.53
CA ASP A 35 -15.03 8.83 -11.50
C ASP A 35 -16.44 8.77 -10.89
N TYR A 36 -16.63 7.84 -9.95
CA TYR A 36 -17.89 7.63 -9.27
C TYR A 36 -17.65 7.30 -7.78
N ILE A 37 -18.36 7.98 -6.90
CA ILE A 37 -18.28 7.72 -5.46
C ILE A 37 -19.69 7.72 -4.85
N THR A 38 -19.97 6.72 -4.03
CA THR A 38 -21.11 6.73 -3.11
C THR A 38 -20.61 6.87 -1.68
N VAL A 39 -21.28 7.70 -0.89
CA VAL A 39 -20.94 7.93 0.52
C VAL A 39 -22.18 7.78 1.37
N ARG A 40 -22.15 6.91 2.37
CA ARG A 40 -23.13 6.89 3.45
C ARG A 40 -22.74 7.91 4.50
N THR A 41 -23.60 8.89 4.71
CA THR A 41 -23.27 10.03 5.59
C THR A 41 -23.35 9.66 7.08
N ASP A 42 -24.16 8.65 7.43
CA ASP A 42 -24.34 8.16 8.80
C ASP A 42 -23.18 7.23 9.26
N THR A 43 -22.79 6.29 8.44
CA THR A 43 -21.73 5.33 8.75
C THR A 43 -20.34 5.81 8.30
N GLN A 44 -20.30 6.80 7.40
CA GLN A 44 -19.09 7.32 6.76
C GLN A 44 -18.36 6.28 5.90
N ASP A 45 -19.15 5.36 5.33
CA ASP A 45 -18.65 4.42 4.32
C ASP A 45 -18.64 5.12 2.96
N ALA A 46 -17.52 5.02 2.27
CA ALA A 46 -17.37 5.46 0.89
C ALA A 46 -17.02 4.27 0.02
N HIS A 47 -17.63 4.22 -1.15
CA HIS A 47 -17.30 3.27 -2.21
C HIS A 47 -16.97 4.06 -3.48
N ALA A 48 -15.77 3.90 -3.97
CA ALA A 48 -15.23 4.62 -5.10
C ALA A 48 -14.92 3.66 -6.25
N VAL A 49 -15.26 4.04 -7.48
CA VAL A 49 -15.06 3.25 -8.69
C VAL A 49 -14.55 4.14 -9.82
N GLY A 50 -13.60 3.62 -10.57
CA GLY A 50 -12.98 4.26 -11.74
C GLY A 50 -11.92 5.29 -11.38
N ASN A 51 -10.70 5.09 -11.90
CA ASN A 51 -9.55 5.98 -11.70
C ASN A 51 -9.36 6.42 -10.24
N VAL A 52 -9.48 5.46 -9.32
CA VAL A 52 -9.43 5.77 -7.89
C VAL A 52 -8.02 6.21 -7.49
N VAL A 53 -7.93 7.37 -6.86
CA VAL A 53 -6.70 7.91 -6.26
C VAL A 53 -6.99 8.26 -4.81
N PHE A 54 -6.30 7.65 -3.89
CA PHE A 54 -6.38 7.96 -2.47
C PHE A 54 -5.05 8.52 -1.96
N ASP A 55 -5.06 9.76 -1.51
CA ASP A 55 -3.90 10.42 -0.91
C ASP A 55 -4.14 10.59 0.59
N ARG A 56 -3.17 10.15 1.36
CA ARG A 56 -3.13 10.36 2.79
C ARG A 56 -1.72 10.79 3.22
N GLU A 57 -1.57 12.01 3.65
CA GLU A 57 -0.30 12.54 4.15
C GLU A 57 0.84 12.38 3.11
N GLY A 58 0.54 12.57 1.82
CA GLY A 58 1.50 12.44 0.71
C GLY A 58 1.82 10.99 0.32
N LYS A 59 1.10 10.01 0.86
CA LYS A 59 1.15 8.61 0.42
C LYS A 59 -0.02 8.36 -0.51
N VAL A 60 0.30 8.14 -1.77
CA VAL A 60 -0.69 8.00 -2.84
C VAL A 60 -0.89 6.53 -3.17
N TRP A 61 -2.15 6.11 -3.24
CA TRP A 61 -2.60 4.82 -3.73
C TRP A 61 -3.51 5.03 -4.94
N THR A 62 -3.36 4.18 -5.93
CA THR A 62 -4.20 4.18 -7.13
C THR A 62 -4.77 2.79 -7.36
N GLY A 63 -5.97 2.72 -7.92
CA GLY A 63 -6.66 1.48 -8.21
C GLY A 63 -7.96 1.72 -8.97
N ASP A 64 -8.68 0.64 -9.28
CA ASP A 64 -9.94 0.72 -10.03
C ASP A 64 -11.17 0.84 -9.12
N GLU A 65 -11.06 0.30 -7.91
CA GLU A 65 -12.16 0.24 -6.95
C GLU A 65 -11.63 0.29 -5.52
N MET A 66 -12.37 0.97 -4.64
CA MET A 66 -12.02 1.10 -3.24
C MET A 66 -13.27 1.24 -2.38
N SER A 67 -13.34 0.49 -1.29
CA SER A 67 -14.29 0.71 -0.20
C SER A 67 -13.54 1.18 1.04
N TYR A 68 -13.96 2.29 1.64
CA TYR A 68 -13.28 2.86 2.80
C TYR A 68 -14.25 3.46 3.78
N ASN A 69 -14.08 3.12 5.06
CA ASN A 69 -14.81 3.75 6.17
C ASN A 69 -13.94 4.81 6.82
N PHE A 70 -14.33 6.07 6.69
CA PHE A 70 -13.59 7.21 7.23
C PHE A 70 -13.63 7.30 8.77
N LYS A 71 -14.62 6.69 9.41
CA LYS A 71 -14.76 6.69 10.89
C LYS A 71 -13.84 5.66 11.53
N THR A 72 -13.89 4.42 11.05
CA THR A 72 -13.10 3.31 11.58
C THR A 72 -11.68 3.24 10.99
N ARG A 73 -11.46 3.93 9.87
CA ARG A 73 -10.22 3.88 9.07
C ARG A 73 -9.91 2.48 8.56
N THR A 74 -10.95 1.73 8.22
CA THR A 74 -10.87 0.40 7.62
C THR A 74 -11.26 0.47 6.16
N GLY A 75 -10.81 -0.48 5.34
CA GLY A 75 -11.13 -0.48 3.92
C GLY A 75 -10.64 -1.70 3.17
N ASP A 76 -11.20 -1.87 1.99
CA ASP A 76 -10.80 -2.82 0.96
C ASP A 76 -10.43 -2.02 -0.27
N PHE A 77 -9.21 -2.22 -0.77
CA PHE A 77 -8.66 -1.42 -1.87
C PHE A 77 -8.52 -2.23 -3.16
N GLY A 78 -8.84 -3.53 -3.12
CA GLY A 78 -8.68 -4.41 -4.26
C GLY A 78 -7.25 -4.44 -4.79
N GLN A 79 -7.12 -4.46 -6.11
CA GLN A 79 -5.82 -4.28 -6.77
C GLN A 79 -5.42 -2.81 -6.69
N PHE A 80 -4.18 -2.54 -6.33
CA PHE A 80 -3.67 -1.17 -6.23
C PHE A 80 -2.18 -1.07 -6.50
N ASP A 81 -1.77 0.13 -6.84
CA ASP A 81 -0.39 0.54 -7.00
C ASP A 81 -0.09 1.69 -6.05
N ALA A 82 1.05 1.65 -5.41
CA ALA A 82 1.50 2.69 -4.50
C ALA A 82 2.95 3.09 -4.77
N THR A 83 3.20 4.38 -4.77
CA THR A 83 4.55 4.95 -4.86
C THR A 83 4.92 5.57 -3.52
N ILE A 84 5.90 4.97 -2.85
CA ILE A 84 6.50 5.47 -1.61
C ILE A 84 8.00 5.52 -1.84
N LEU A 85 8.48 6.60 -2.41
CA LEU A 85 9.87 6.72 -2.85
C LEU A 85 10.87 6.26 -1.79
N PRO A 86 11.86 5.43 -2.17
CA PRO A 86 12.18 4.97 -3.54
C PRO A 86 11.44 3.68 -3.98
N PHE A 87 10.38 3.28 -3.30
CA PHE A 87 9.70 2.01 -3.55
C PHE A 87 8.43 2.20 -4.38
N TYR A 88 8.26 1.31 -5.37
CA TYR A 88 7.05 1.08 -6.14
C TYR A 88 6.45 -0.24 -5.66
N ILE A 89 5.20 -0.21 -5.24
CA ILE A 89 4.50 -1.35 -4.63
C ILE A 89 3.25 -1.62 -5.43
N THR A 90 3.09 -2.85 -5.93
CA THR A 90 1.84 -3.30 -6.54
C THR A 90 1.27 -4.44 -5.72
N ALA A 91 -0.05 -4.58 -5.64
CA ALA A 91 -0.69 -5.73 -5.01
C ALA A 91 -1.98 -6.12 -5.76
N LYS A 92 -2.27 -7.43 -5.79
CA LYS A 92 -3.49 -7.92 -6.44
C LYS A 92 -4.73 -7.76 -5.57
N ASP A 93 -4.55 -7.70 -4.27
CA ASP A 93 -5.60 -7.47 -3.29
C ASP A 93 -4.99 -6.83 -2.05
N SER A 94 -5.70 -5.88 -1.48
CA SER A 94 -5.23 -5.19 -0.29
C SER A 94 -6.37 -4.75 0.60
N LYS A 95 -6.16 -4.92 1.90
CA LYS A 95 -7.17 -4.67 2.92
C LYS A 95 -6.57 -3.95 4.11
N ARG A 96 -7.37 -3.11 4.71
CA ARG A 96 -7.09 -2.47 5.98
C ARG A 96 -8.16 -2.88 6.98
N PRO A 97 -8.04 -4.06 7.64
CA PRO A 97 -9.06 -4.58 8.54
C PRO A 97 -9.18 -3.75 9.82
N THR A 98 -8.11 -3.06 10.22
CA THR A 98 -8.11 -2.14 11.35
C THR A 98 -7.32 -0.88 11.04
N ALA A 99 -7.50 0.17 11.83
CA ALA A 99 -6.73 1.42 11.68
C ALA A 99 -5.20 1.22 11.75
N ASN A 100 -4.76 0.13 12.36
CA ASN A 100 -3.35 -0.16 12.65
C ASN A 100 -2.77 -1.30 11.82
N GLU A 101 -3.56 -1.98 10.99
CA GLU A 101 -3.12 -3.12 10.19
C GLU A 101 -3.46 -2.92 8.73
N PHE A 102 -2.49 -3.18 7.86
CA PHE A 102 -2.65 -3.18 6.42
C PHE A 102 -2.12 -4.51 5.86
N ILE A 103 -2.92 -5.18 5.06
CA ILE A 103 -2.62 -6.50 4.49
C ILE A 103 -2.57 -6.38 2.98
N LEU A 104 -1.51 -6.90 2.40
CA LEU A 104 -1.27 -6.96 0.97
C LEU A 104 -1.18 -8.43 0.56
N HIS A 105 -1.89 -8.81 -0.48
CA HIS A 105 -1.78 -10.13 -1.09
C HIS A 105 -1.13 -10.06 -2.47
N ASN A 106 -0.22 -10.99 -2.73
CA ASN A 106 0.55 -11.04 -3.98
C ASN A 106 1.20 -9.69 -4.32
N ALA A 107 1.87 -9.12 -3.32
CA ALA A 107 2.55 -7.85 -3.45
C ALA A 107 3.87 -8.00 -4.21
N THR A 108 4.18 -7.03 -5.06
CA THR A 108 5.49 -6.84 -5.69
C THR A 108 6.05 -5.51 -5.22
N ILE A 109 7.32 -5.50 -4.85
CA ILE A 109 8.03 -4.32 -4.36
C ILE A 109 9.31 -4.19 -5.17
N THR A 110 9.55 -3.02 -5.74
CA THR A 110 10.75 -2.71 -6.51
C THR A 110 11.20 -1.27 -6.27
N THR A 111 12.45 -0.98 -6.56
CA THR A 111 13.01 0.38 -6.64
C THR A 111 13.22 0.82 -8.08
N CYS A 112 12.92 -0.06 -9.04
CA CYS A 112 13.01 0.25 -10.46
C CYS A 112 11.69 0.85 -10.94
N GLU A 113 11.76 1.95 -11.67
CA GLU A 113 10.63 2.56 -12.33
C GLU A 113 10.25 1.77 -13.59
N GLY A 114 8.95 1.61 -13.85
CA GLY A 114 8.40 0.96 -15.04
C GLY A 114 7.78 -0.42 -14.79
N ASP A 115 7.07 -0.92 -15.80
CA ASP A 115 6.22 -2.12 -15.72
C ASP A 115 7.02 -3.44 -15.65
N ARG A 116 8.30 -3.43 -15.99
CA ARG A 116 9.17 -4.62 -16.01
C ARG A 116 10.47 -4.36 -15.26
N PRO A 117 10.41 -4.34 -13.92
CA PRO A 117 11.60 -4.12 -13.13
C PRO A 117 12.57 -5.30 -13.27
N ASP A 118 13.87 -5.01 -13.41
CA ASP A 118 14.93 -6.03 -13.45
C ASP A 118 15.13 -6.68 -12.08
N VAL A 119 14.90 -5.93 -11.00
CA VAL A 119 15.03 -6.42 -9.62
C VAL A 119 13.76 -6.12 -8.86
N TYR A 120 13.16 -7.15 -8.29
CA TYR A 120 11.95 -7.00 -7.49
C TYR A 120 11.79 -8.13 -6.47
N ILE A 121 10.96 -7.85 -5.47
CA ILE A 121 10.56 -8.79 -4.43
C ILE A 121 9.09 -9.10 -4.61
N ARG A 122 8.71 -10.38 -4.60
CA ARG A 122 7.32 -10.81 -4.47
C ARG A 122 7.07 -11.39 -3.10
N ALA A 123 5.96 -10.98 -2.49
CA ALA A 123 5.47 -11.57 -1.25
C ALA A 123 4.06 -12.11 -1.49
N ARG A 124 3.80 -13.35 -1.08
CA ARG A 124 2.44 -13.90 -1.12
C ARG A 124 1.49 -13.13 -0.21
N GLU A 125 1.97 -12.74 0.97
CA GLU A 125 1.27 -11.91 1.94
C GLU A 125 2.27 -10.97 2.62
N ALA A 126 1.91 -9.69 2.75
CA ALA A 126 2.64 -8.73 3.55
C ALA A 126 1.68 -8.02 4.48
N ARG A 127 2.01 -7.93 5.77
CA ARG A 127 1.24 -7.22 6.80
C ARG A 127 2.08 -6.11 7.37
N VAL A 128 1.51 -4.92 7.40
CA VAL A 128 2.10 -3.75 8.08
C VAL A 128 1.27 -3.47 9.32
N ILE A 129 1.91 -3.56 10.49
CA ILE A 129 1.25 -3.39 11.79
C ILE A 129 1.81 -2.16 12.48
N ASN A 130 0.91 -1.26 12.93
CA ASN A 130 1.24 -0.02 13.63
C ASN A 130 2.24 0.88 12.87
N GLN A 131 2.34 0.75 11.54
CA GLN A 131 3.33 1.43 10.69
C GLN A 131 4.80 1.19 11.12
N LYS A 132 5.05 0.23 12.00
CA LYS A 132 6.37 -0.08 12.58
C LYS A 132 6.84 -1.49 12.31
N THR A 133 5.93 -2.44 12.15
CA THR A 133 6.29 -3.84 11.95
C THR A 133 5.79 -4.32 10.60
N ILE A 134 6.69 -4.85 9.79
CA ILE A 134 6.37 -5.55 8.54
C ILE A 134 6.57 -7.04 8.76
N ILE A 135 5.56 -7.84 8.41
CA ILE A 135 5.61 -9.29 8.40
C ILE A 135 5.28 -9.73 6.98
N ALA A 136 6.23 -10.32 6.28
CA ALA A 136 6.03 -10.87 4.94
C ALA A 136 6.16 -12.39 4.95
N ARG A 137 5.35 -13.06 4.14
CA ARG A 137 5.33 -14.52 3.97
C ARG A 137 5.46 -14.89 2.51
N GLY A 138 6.19 -15.98 2.25
CA GLY A 138 6.41 -16.47 0.90
C GLY A 138 7.12 -15.42 0.03
N VAL A 139 8.22 -14.90 0.54
CA VAL A 139 9.00 -13.82 -0.08
C VAL A 139 9.98 -14.43 -1.08
N VAL A 140 9.93 -13.99 -2.32
CA VAL A 140 10.82 -14.42 -3.41
C VAL A 140 11.50 -13.19 -3.99
N PHE A 141 12.81 -13.25 -4.13
CA PHE A 141 13.62 -12.23 -4.78
C PHE A 141 13.84 -12.62 -6.25
N TYR A 142 13.66 -11.67 -7.15
CA TYR A 142 13.81 -11.84 -8.58
C TYR A 142 14.87 -10.90 -9.14
N VAL A 143 15.67 -11.43 -10.07
CA VAL A 143 16.62 -10.67 -10.88
C VAL A 143 16.45 -11.08 -12.34
N GLY A 144 16.15 -10.14 -13.23
CA GLY A 144 15.88 -10.42 -14.63
C GLY A 144 14.72 -11.39 -14.85
N GLY A 145 13.72 -11.39 -13.96
CA GLY A 145 12.59 -12.32 -13.99
C GLY A 145 12.87 -13.72 -13.45
N VAL A 146 14.12 -14.02 -13.02
CA VAL A 146 14.52 -15.32 -12.47
C VAL A 146 14.46 -15.27 -10.94
N PRO A 147 13.80 -16.24 -10.26
CA PRO A 147 13.81 -16.31 -8.79
C PRO A 147 15.22 -16.74 -8.31
N VAL A 148 15.83 -15.92 -7.47
CA VAL A 148 17.20 -16.15 -6.98
C VAL A 148 17.27 -16.54 -5.51
N PHE A 149 16.26 -16.13 -4.72
CA PHE A 149 16.25 -16.38 -3.28
C PHE A 149 14.81 -16.44 -2.74
N TYR A 150 14.59 -17.35 -1.77
CA TYR A 150 13.28 -17.54 -1.12
C TYR A 150 13.39 -17.47 0.40
N VAL A 151 12.50 -16.67 1.02
CA VAL A 151 12.34 -16.57 2.47
C VAL A 151 10.92 -16.95 2.85
N PRO A 152 10.70 -18.02 3.63
CA PRO A 152 9.35 -18.44 4.01
C PRO A 152 8.61 -17.39 4.83
N LYS A 153 9.31 -16.71 5.74
CA LYS A 153 8.78 -15.66 6.60
C LYS A 153 9.87 -14.64 6.92
N TRP A 154 9.55 -13.38 6.69
CA TRP A 154 10.41 -12.27 7.03
C TRP A 154 9.65 -11.30 7.93
N LYS A 155 10.32 -10.80 8.97
CA LYS A 155 9.76 -9.82 9.90
C LYS A 155 10.78 -8.72 10.12
N ARG A 156 10.34 -7.46 9.98
CA ARG A 156 11.14 -6.28 10.26
C ARG A 156 10.38 -5.31 11.14
N ASN A 157 11.06 -4.74 12.14
CA ASN A 157 10.56 -3.64 12.95
C ASN A 157 11.23 -2.35 12.47
N LEU A 158 10.47 -1.42 11.90
CA LEU A 158 10.96 -0.16 11.35
C LEU A 158 11.37 0.88 12.43
N GLY A 159 11.16 0.59 13.69
CA GLY A 159 11.41 1.51 14.80
C GLY A 159 12.18 0.91 15.97
N SER A 160 12.88 -0.21 15.80
CA SER A 160 13.72 -0.78 16.86
C SER A 160 15.18 -0.73 16.45
N ASP A 161 15.99 -0.10 17.28
CA ASP A 161 17.47 -0.11 17.19
C ASP A 161 18.08 -1.51 17.54
N LYS A 162 17.24 -2.54 17.65
CA LYS A 162 17.70 -3.93 17.94
C LYS A 162 18.11 -4.61 16.64
N ALA A 163 19.14 -5.44 16.76
CA ALA A 163 19.74 -6.25 15.71
C ALA A 163 18.80 -6.60 14.54
N ASP A 164 19.07 -6.06 13.38
CA ASP A 164 18.30 -6.29 12.15
C ASP A 164 19.21 -6.87 11.07
N PHE A 165 18.70 -7.88 10.35
CA PHE A 165 19.33 -8.36 9.14
C PHE A 165 18.80 -7.55 7.96
N ASP A 166 19.64 -6.73 7.37
CA ASP A 166 19.35 -6.06 6.12
C ASP A 166 19.80 -6.93 4.94
N PHE A 167 18.86 -7.23 4.06
CA PHE A 167 19.13 -7.89 2.79
C PHE A 167 18.92 -6.86 1.69
N VAL A 168 19.97 -6.47 1.01
CA VAL A 168 19.91 -5.55 -0.13
C VAL A 168 20.33 -6.34 -1.37
N PRO A 169 19.37 -6.88 -2.14
CA PRO A 169 19.69 -7.46 -3.45
C PRO A 169 20.04 -6.33 -4.42
N GLY A 170 21.08 -6.52 -5.19
CA GLY A 170 21.51 -5.57 -6.19
C GLY A 170 22.04 -6.27 -7.44
N TYR A 171 22.07 -5.54 -8.54
CA TYR A 171 22.69 -5.97 -9.77
C TYR A 171 23.62 -4.88 -10.29
N GLY A 172 24.88 -5.23 -10.47
CA GLY A 172 25.89 -4.32 -11.01
C GLY A 172 26.39 -4.84 -12.37
N THR A 173 26.56 -3.95 -13.34
CA THR A 173 27.09 -4.30 -14.66
C THR A 173 28.48 -4.94 -14.61
N ARG A 174 29.25 -4.73 -13.53
CA ARG A 174 30.56 -5.34 -13.29
C ARG A 174 30.51 -6.54 -12.35
N SER A 175 29.58 -6.59 -11.42
CA SER A 175 29.53 -7.59 -10.33
C SER A 175 28.48 -8.66 -10.56
N GLY A 176 27.60 -8.52 -11.55
CA GLY A 176 26.43 -9.39 -11.71
C GLY A 176 25.41 -9.19 -10.57
N ALA A 177 24.62 -10.21 -10.30
CA ALA A 177 23.70 -10.22 -9.17
C ALA A 177 24.49 -10.35 -7.85
N PHE A 178 24.20 -9.50 -6.88
CA PHE A 178 24.78 -9.59 -5.53
C PHE A 178 23.71 -9.42 -4.47
N LEU A 179 23.95 -10.01 -3.32
CA LEU A 179 23.13 -9.86 -2.12
C LEU A 179 24.04 -9.30 -1.02
N LEU A 180 23.82 -8.03 -0.66
CA LEU A 180 24.44 -7.47 0.53
C LEU A 180 23.61 -7.86 1.75
N THR A 181 24.28 -8.47 2.72
CA THR A 181 23.67 -8.76 4.02
C THR A 181 24.38 -7.89 5.06
N ALA A 182 23.64 -7.04 5.76
CA ALA A 182 24.15 -6.30 6.88
C ALA A 182 23.48 -6.80 8.17
N PHE A 183 24.29 -7.08 9.16
CA PHE A 183 23.82 -7.38 10.51
C PHE A 183 24.16 -6.17 11.39
N ASN A 184 23.14 -5.41 11.74
CA ASN A 184 23.28 -4.27 12.64
C ASN A 184 22.97 -4.72 14.08
N TYR A 185 23.97 -4.77 14.92
CA TYR A 185 23.83 -5.04 16.35
C TYR A 185 24.21 -3.75 17.13
N HIS A 186 23.26 -3.20 17.87
CA HIS A 186 23.54 -2.13 18.82
C HIS A 186 23.89 -2.76 20.17
N MET A 187 25.14 -2.60 20.60
CA MET A 187 25.50 -2.87 21.99
C MET A 187 25.17 -1.62 22.80
N ASP A 188 24.21 -1.73 23.69
CA ASP A 188 24.08 -0.79 24.79
C ASP A 188 25.27 -1.06 25.74
N CYS A 189 26.26 -0.19 25.73
CA CYS A 189 27.24 -0.12 26.80
C CYS A 189 26.53 0.48 28.02
N GLY A 190 26.24 -0.36 29.03
CA GLY A 190 25.73 0.07 30.32
C GLY A 190 26.72 0.94 31.11
#